data_6b27e05077205830bfc7f4991c480460
#
_entry.id   6b27e05077205830bfc7f4991c480460
#
_cell.length_a   1.000
_cell.length_b   1.000
_cell.length_c   1.000
_cell.angle_alpha   90.00
_cell.angle_beta   90.00
_cell.angle_gamma   90.00
#
_symmetry.space_group_name_H-M   'P 1'
#
loop_
_entity.id
_entity.type
_entity.pdbx_description
1 polymer ?
#
loop_
_entity_poly.entity_id
_entity_poly.type
_entity_poly.pdbx_seq_one_letter_code
_entity_poly.pdbx_strand_id
1 'polypeptide(L)'
;PSLAPSMDIQVASNFERLLFYMLGGDSEKLREIMSIFSSTGQYTFDHFDMADFSSSSVSDHEIPDIIGKVQKDYGYLVDPHTACAFKNLNPSEKYLVLATAHPAKFPGVYEKASLPRPTSMILEELRKKKSEKYLVDSNPEAIRAFIEEKIQ
;
A
#
# COMPACT_ATOMS: atom_id res chain seq x y z
N PRO A 1 12.75 3.74 5.13
CA PRO A 1 11.32 3.81 4.81
C PRO A 1 11.12 4.87 3.74
N SER A 2 10.39 4.49 2.68
CA SER A 2 10.07 5.39 1.58
C SER A 2 8.95 6.38 1.96
N LEU A 3 8.65 7.32 1.06
CA LEU A 3 7.50 8.24 1.20
C LEU A 3 6.14 7.50 1.04
N ALA A 4 6.15 6.30 0.47
CA ALA A 4 4.98 5.43 0.31
C ALA A 4 5.22 4.04 0.93
N PRO A 5 5.40 3.92 2.27
CA PRO A 5 5.88 2.70 2.92
C PRO A 5 4.97 1.49 2.70
N SER A 6 3.67 1.67 2.43
CA SER A 6 2.79 0.55 2.10
C SER A 6 3.07 -0.06 0.72
N MET A 7 3.78 0.67 -0.16
CA MET A 7 4.24 0.13 -1.44
C MET A 7 5.53 -0.70 -1.31
N ASP A 8 6.23 -0.58 -0.19
CA ASP A 8 7.47 -1.32 0.09
C ASP A 8 7.22 -2.72 0.67
N ILE A 9 5.96 -3.10 0.89
CA ILE A 9 5.60 -4.41 1.44
C ILE A 9 5.92 -5.50 0.41
N GLN A 10 6.97 -6.28 0.68
CA GLN A 10 7.43 -7.33 -0.23
C GLN A 10 6.55 -8.58 -0.19
N VAL A 11 6.03 -8.95 0.99
CA VAL A 11 5.12 -10.08 1.16
C VAL A 11 3.69 -9.56 1.26
N ALA A 12 3.08 -9.30 0.10
CA ALA A 12 1.73 -8.76 0.02
C ALA A 12 0.69 -9.89 -0.11
N SER A 13 -0.21 -10.01 0.86
CA SER A 13 -1.21 -11.09 0.93
C SER A 13 -2.20 -11.11 -0.24
N ASN A 14 -2.48 -9.97 -0.85
CA ASN A 14 -3.30 -9.90 -2.07
C ASN A 14 -2.53 -10.39 -3.30
N PHE A 15 -1.22 -10.18 -3.40
CA PHE A 15 -0.40 -10.77 -4.45
C PHE A 15 -0.26 -12.29 -4.29
N GLU A 16 -0.08 -12.78 -3.07
CA GLU A 16 -0.11 -14.21 -2.77
C GLU A 16 -1.44 -14.85 -3.20
N ARG A 17 -2.56 -14.17 -2.96
CA ARG A 17 -3.88 -14.62 -3.43
C ARG A 17 -3.98 -14.65 -4.95
N LEU A 18 -3.42 -13.65 -5.65
CA LEU A 18 -3.35 -13.66 -7.11
C LEU A 18 -2.55 -14.88 -7.59
N LEU A 19 -1.36 -15.13 -7.02
CA LEU A 19 -0.55 -16.31 -7.35
C LEU A 19 -1.32 -17.61 -7.17
N PHE A 20 -2.09 -17.74 -6.08
CA PHE A 20 -2.94 -18.91 -5.85
C PHE A 20 -3.90 -19.17 -7.02
N TYR A 21 -4.58 -18.14 -7.51
CA TYR A 21 -5.46 -18.28 -8.67
C TYR A 21 -4.71 -18.58 -9.96
N MET A 22 -3.58 -17.94 -10.19
CA MET A 22 -2.75 -18.20 -11.38
C MET A 22 -2.15 -19.61 -11.40
N LEU A 23 -1.93 -20.20 -10.22
CA LEU A 23 -1.51 -21.59 -10.06
C LEU A 23 -2.68 -22.60 -10.11
N GLY A 24 -3.88 -22.16 -10.49
CA GLY A 24 -5.05 -23.03 -10.56
C GLY A 24 -5.55 -23.53 -9.20
N GLY A 25 -5.24 -22.83 -8.12
CA GLY A 25 -5.62 -23.23 -6.77
C GLY A 25 -4.65 -24.21 -6.08
N ASP A 26 -3.46 -24.42 -6.65
CA ASP A 26 -2.44 -25.31 -6.08
C ASP A 26 -1.76 -24.65 -4.86
N SER A 27 -2.26 -25.01 -3.68
CA SER A 27 -1.77 -24.48 -2.41
C SER A 27 -0.39 -25.02 -1.99
N GLU A 28 0.02 -26.19 -2.51
CA GLU A 28 1.33 -26.76 -2.19
C GLU A 28 2.40 -26.03 -2.96
N LYS A 29 2.19 -25.85 -4.26
CA LYS A 29 3.08 -25.05 -5.11
C LYS A 29 3.17 -23.60 -4.65
N LEU A 30 2.07 -22.99 -4.22
CA LEU A 30 2.08 -21.66 -3.64
C LEU A 30 2.97 -21.59 -2.40
N ARG A 31 2.83 -22.51 -1.46
CA ARG A 31 3.67 -22.58 -0.25
C ARG A 31 5.15 -22.75 -0.57
N GLU A 32 5.49 -23.58 -1.55
CA GLU A 32 6.85 -23.73 -2.02
C GLU A 32 7.43 -22.41 -2.53
N ILE A 33 6.71 -21.73 -3.44
CA ILE A 33 7.10 -20.43 -3.99
C ILE A 33 7.30 -19.39 -2.89
N MET A 34 6.33 -19.26 -1.97
CA MET A 34 6.40 -18.29 -0.89
C MET A 34 7.52 -18.61 0.11
N SER A 35 7.82 -19.87 0.35
CA SER A 35 8.96 -20.31 1.17
C SER A 35 10.29 -19.91 0.55
N ILE A 36 10.46 -20.16 -0.74
CA ILE A 36 11.67 -19.75 -1.49
C ILE A 36 11.80 -18.24 -1.47
N PHE A 37 10.73 -17.51 -1.80
CA PHE A 37 10.73 -16.05 -1.78
C PHE A 37 11.07 -15.47 -0.41
N SER A 38 10.51 -16.02 0.66
CA SER A 38 10.78 -15.57 2.04
C SER A 38 12.23 -15.82 2.47
N SER A 39 12.86 -16.89 1.97
CA SER A 39 14.23 -17.26 2.34
C SER A 39 15.29 -16.56 1.50
N THR A 40 15.01 -16.29 0.22
CA THR A 40 15.98 -15.74 -0.75
C THR A 40 15.73 -14.28 -1.14
N GLY A 41 14.55 -13.75 -0.86
CA GLY A 41 14.11 -12.42 -1.30
C GLY A 41 13.68 -12.34 -2.77
N GLN A 42 13.70 -13.47 -3.50
CA GLN A 42 13.33 -13.49 -4.92
C GLN A 42 12.78 -14.86 -5.33
N TYR A 43 11.97 -14.85 -6.39
CA TYR A 43 11.52 -16.05 -7.08
C TYR A 43 11.40 -15.75 -8.57
N THR A 44 11.89 -16.66 -9.42
CA THR A 44 11.80 -16.53 -10.88
C THR A 44 10.89 -17.62 -11.42
N PHE A 45 9.90 -17.23 -12.18
CA PHE A 45 9.02 -18.16 -12.90
C PHE A 45 9.60 -18.47 -14.26
N ASP A 46 9.66 -19.76 -14.64
CA ASP A 46 10.07 -20.17 -15.98
C ASP A 46 9.06 -19.68 -17.04
N HIS A 47 7.80 -19.69 -16.69
CA HIS A 47 6.71 -19.15 -17.50
C HIS A 47 5.65 -18.54 -16.57
N PHE A 48 5.30 -17.28 -16.82
CA PHE A 48 4.29 -16.57 -16.05
C PHE A 48 3.48 -15.68 -16.99
N ASP A 49 2.19 -15.99 -17.12
CA ASP A 49 1.30 -15.17 -17.94
C ASP A 49 0.92 -13.88 -17.21
N MET A 50 1.47 -12.77 -17.68
CA MET A 50 1.24 -11.43 -17.17
C MET A 50 0.52 -10.53 -18.18
N ALA A 51 -0.18 -11.11 -19.16
CA ALA A 51 -0.82 -10.34 -20.24
C ALA A 51 -1.77 -9.24 -19.72
N ASP A 52 -2.45 -9.52 -18.60
CA ASP A 52 -3.42 -8.60 -17.99
C ASP A 52 -2.80 -7.71 -16.89
N PHE A 53 -1.50 -7.81 -16.64
CA PHE A 53 -0.84 -7.11 -15.55
C PHE A 53 0.39 -6.35 -16.02
N SER A 54 0.59 -5.19 -15.43
CA SER A 54 1.83 -4.44 -15.54
C SER A 54 2.26 -3.92 -14.18
N SER A 55 3.55 -3.65 -14.02
CA SER A 55 4.08 -3.10 -12.78
C SER A 55 5.03 -1.93 -13.05
N SER A 56 5.17 -1.07 -12.07
CA SER A 56 6.16 0.01 -12.09
C SER A 56 6.73 0.21 -10.69
N SER A 57 7.94 0.76 -10.63
CA SER A 57 8.51 1.25 -9.39
C SER A 57 8.58 2.78 -9.40
N VAL A 58 8.35 3.40 -8.25
CA VAL A 58 8.40 4.86 -8.08
C VAL A 58 9.36 5.17 -6.96
N SER A 59 10.35 6.00 -7.25
CA SER A 59 11.32 6.44 -6.25
C SER A 59 10.79 7.63 -5.44
N ASP A 60 11.35 7.84 -4.25
CA ASP A 60 10.94 8.92 -3.35
C ASP A 60 11.02 10.32 -3.95
N HIS A 61 11.93 10.56 -4.89
CA HIS A 61 12.03 11.85 -5.54
C HIS A 61 10.98 12.07 -6.63
N GLU A 62 10.41 11.00 -7.21
CA GLU A 62 9.34 11.09 -8.21
C GLU A 62 7.96 11.35 -7.58
N ILE A 63 7.72 10.87 -6.36
CA ILE A 63 6.40 10.95 -5.71
C ILE A 63 5.88 12.39 -5.60
N PRO A 64 6.68 13.38 -5.11
CA PRO A 64 6.22 14.77 -5.06
C PRO A 64 5.87 15.35 -6.42
N ASP A 65 6.65 15.03 -7.47
CA ASP A 65 6.40 15.49 -8.84
C ASP A 65 5.10 14.91 -9.40
N ILE A 66 4.86 13.61 -9.16
CA ILE A 66 3.61 12.96 -9.57
C ILE A 66 2.41 13.59 -8.86
N ILE A 67 2.48 13.82 -7.55
CA ILE A 67 1.41 14.48 -6.77
C ILE A 67 1.13 15.87 -7.35
N GLY A 68 2.18 16.66 -7.59
CA GLY A 68 2.07 18.00 -8.19
C GLY A 68 1.41 17.96 -9.56
N LYS A 69 1.81 17.00 -10.40
CA LYS A 69 1.23 16.80 -11.74
C LYS A 69 -0.25 16.42 -11.66
N VAL A 70 -0.63 15.46 -10.82
CA VAL A 70 -2.02 15.03 -10.65
C VAL A 70 -2.88 16.21 -10.15
N GLN A 71 -2.39 16.97 -9.17
CA GLN A 71 -3.09 18.16 -8.70
C GLN A 71 -3.30 19.20 -9.79
N LYS A 72 -2.27 19.43 -10.62
CA LYS A 72 -2.34 20.38 -11.73
C LYS A 72 -3.30 19.94 -12.85
N ASP A 73 -3.20 18.68 -13.25
CA ASP A 73 -3.90 18.16 -14.45
C ASP A 73 -5.36 17.80 -14.14
N TYR A 74 -5.66 17.35 -12.91
CA TYR A 74 -6.99 16.85 -12.53
C TYR A 74 -7.65 17.63 -11.39
N GLY A 75 -6.96 18.57 -10.74
CA GLY A 75 -7.49 19.29 -9.58
C GLY A 75 -7.67 18.42 -8.34
N TYR A 76 -7.07 17.23 -8.31
CA TYR A 76 -7.25 16.24 -7.25
C TYR A 76 -5.94 15.97 -6.50
N LEU A 77 -5.99 16.04 -5.18
CA LEU A 77 -4.82 15.80 -4.34
C LEU A 77 -4.79 14.33 -3.90
N VAL A 78 -3.82 13.58 -4.42
CA VAL A 78 -3.61 12.16 -4.09
C VAL A 78 -2.62 11.99 -2.95
N ASP A 79 -2.75 10.91 -2.17
CA ASP A 79 -1.74 10.49 -1.21
C ASP A 79 -0.53 9.83 -1.91
N PRO A 80 0.63 9.70 -1.24
CA PRO A 80 1.86 9.20 -1.87
C PRO A 80 1.74 7.75 -2.40
N HIS A 81 0.90 6.91 -1.79
CA HIS A 81 0.69 5.53 -2.25
C HIS A 81 -0.16 5.51 -3.52
N THR A 82 -1.25 6.28 -3.55
CA THR A 82 -2.08 6.47 -4.74
C THR A 82 -1.28 7.10 -5.87
N ALA A 83 -0.37 8.04 -5.58
CA ALA A 83 0.49 8.68 -6.56
C ALA A 83 1.32 7.66 -7.37
N CYS A 84 1.78 6.57 -6.75
CA CYS A 84 2.55 5.54 -7.44
C CYS A 84 1.81 4.93 -8.64
N ALA A 85 0.48 4.87 -8.59
CA ALA A 85 -0.32 4.34 -9.69
C ALA A 85 -0.36 5.25 -10.93
N PHE A 86 0.02 6.52 -10.80
CA PHE A 86 -0.01 7.48 -11.91
C PHE A 86 1.26 7.50 -12.76
N LYS A 87 2.33 6.80 -12.36
CA LYS A 87 3.65 6.91 -13.02
C LYS A 87 3.61 6.64 -14.52
N ASN A 88 2.94 5.57 -14.94
CA ASN A 88 2.98 5.08 -16.32
C ASN A 88 1.62 5.10 -17.01
N LEU A 89 0.68 5.93 -16.56
CA LEU A 89 -0.62 6.04 -17.21
C LEU A 89 -0.50 6.75 -18.55
N ASN A 90 -1.12 6.18 -19.58
CA ASN A 90 -1.25 6.80 -20.90
C ASN A 90 -2.41 7.81 -20.86
N PRO A 91 -2.17 9.12 -21.09
CA PRO A 91 -3.23 10.14 -21.03
C PRO A 91 -4.37 9.94 -22.04
N SER A 92 -4.16 9.12 -23.07
CA SER A 92 -5.16 8.80 -24.09
C SER A 92 -6.10 7.68 -23.69
N GLU A 93 -5.86 7.03 -22.56
CA GLU A 93 -6.63 5.89 -22.07
C GLU A 93 -7.44 6.26 -20.83
N LYS A 94 -8.43 5.43 -20.50
CA LYS A 94 -9.24 5.58 -19.29
C LYS A 94 -8.78 4.58 -18.25
N TYR A 95 -8.51 5.07 -17.04
CA TYR A 95 -8.07 4.26 -15.90
C TYR A 95 -9.00 4.45 -14.70
N LEU A 96 -9.18 3.40 -13.92
CA LEU A 96 -9.73 3.47 -12.59
C LEU A 96 -8.58 3.36 -11.59
N VAL A 97 -8.24 4.46 -10.94
CA VAL A 97 -7.18 4.50 -9.92
C VAL A 97 -7.80 4.38 -8.53
N LEU A 98 -7.35 3.39 -7.76
CA LEU A 98 -7.83 3.19 -6.39
C LEU A 98 -7.14 4.17 -5.44
N ALA A 99 -7.91 5.03 -4.78
CA ALA A 99 -7.43 5.89 -3.71
C ALA A 99 -7.24 5.07 -2.42
N THR A 100 -5.99 4.89 -2.01
CA THR A 100 -5.62 3.95 -0.94
C THR A 100 -5.52 4.59 0.44
N ALA A 101 -5.35 5.92 0.51
CA ALA A 101 -5.27 6.65 1.78
C ALA A 101 -5.70 8.11 1.63
N HIS A 102 -5.99 8.76 2.77
CA HIS A 102 -6.28 10.19 2.78
C HIS A 102 -4.97 11.01 2.81
N PRO A 103 -4.82 12.04 1.96
CA PRO A 103 -3.64 12.89 1.88
C PRO A 103 -3.14 13.46 3.21
N ALA A 104 -4.03 13.88 4.09
CA ALA A 104 -3.69 14.46 5.39
C ALA A 104 -2.95 13.53 6.36
N LYS A 105 -2.82 12.24 6.03
CA LYS A 105 -1.98 11.29 6.78
C LYS A 105 -0.48 11.48 6.53
N PHE A 106 -0.12 12.10 5.41
CA PHE A 106 1.27 12.20 4.93
C PHE A 106 1.69 13.65 4.65
N PRO A 107 1.57 14.57 5.62
CA PRO A 107 1.71 16.01 5.37
C PRO A 107 3.10 16.43 4.81
N GLY A 108 4.16 15.75 5.21
CA GLY A 108 5.53 16.10 4.80
C GLY A 108 5.85 15.90 3.32
N VAL A 109 5.05 15.10 2.59
CA VAL A 109 5.24 14.90 1.15
C VAL A 109 4.81 16.13 0.35
N TYR A 110 3.77 16.83 0.80
CA TYR A 110 3.22 17.99 0.10
C TYR A 110 4.12 19.23 0.20
N GLU A 111 4.88 19.36 1.27
CA GLU A 111 5.91 20.37 1.39
C GLU A 111 6.98 20.19 0.30
N LYS A 112 7.40 18.94 0.04
CA LYS A 112 8.34 18.61 -1.03
C LYS A 112 7.74 18.86 -2.42
N ALA A 113 6.44 18.68 -2.59
CA ALA A 113 5.71 18.97 -3.82
C ALA A 113 5.38 20.46 -4.01
N SER A 114 5.80 21.34 -3.08
CA SER A 114 5.42 22.76 -3.03
C SER A 114 3.90 22.99 -3.06
N LEU A 115 3.16 22.10 -2.41
CA LEU A 115 1.69 22.15 -2.29
C LEU A 115 1.27 22.46 -0.86
N PRO A 116 0.08 23.08 -0.66
CA PRO A 116 -0.47 23.30 0.65
C PRO A 116 -0.64 21.98 1.42
N ARG A 117 -0.35 22.04 2.71
CA ARG A 117 -0.56 20.88 3.61
C ARG A 117 -2.03 20.47 3.62
N PRO A 118 -2.36 19.22 3.27
CA PRO A 118 -3.73 18.74 3.32
C PRO A 118 -4.22 18.61 4.76
N THR A 119 -5.49 18.95 4.99
CA THR A 119 -6.15 18.89 6.30
C THR A 119 -7.33 17.94 6.28
N SER A 120 -7.73 17.44 7.44
CA SER A 120 -8.93 16.65 7.64
C SER A 120 -9.47 16.91 9.04
N MET A 121 -10.69 17.41 9.14
CA MET A 121 -11.35 17.65 10.44
C MET A 121 -11.38 16.37 11.29
N ILE A 122 -11.68 15.23 10.68
CA ILE A 122 -11.73 13.94 11.38
C ILE A 122 -10.36 13.59 11.99
N LEU A 123 -9.27 13.78 11.24
CA LEU A 123 -7.93 13.49 11.75
C LEU A 123 -7.50 14.49 12.83
N GLU A 124 -7.88 15.76 12.72
CA GLU A 124 -7.60 16.76 13.74
C GLU A 124 -8.37 16.48 15.04
N GLU A 125 -9.61 16.03 14.95
CA GLU A 125 -10.40 15.59 16.12
C GLU A 125 -9.81 14.33 16.76
N LEU A 126 -9.39 13.35 15.95
CA LEU A 126 -8.76 12.13 16.45
C LEU A 126 -7.44 12.41 17.19
N ARG A 127 -6.65 13.38 16.71
CA ARG A 127 -5.40 13.81 17.37
C ARG A 127 -5.61 14.39 18.77
N LYS A 128 -6.79 14.92 19.05
CA LYS A 128 -7.16 15.45 20.37
C LYS A 128 -7.57 14.35 21.35
N LYS A 129 -7.90 13.16 20.87
CA LYS A 129 -8.31 12.05 21.72
C LYS A 129 -7.10 11.41 22.41
N LYS A 130 -7.31 10.91 23.62
CA LYS A 130 -6.31 10.14 24.35
C LYS A 130 -5.99 8.87 23.57
N SER A 131 -4.71 8.62 23.33
CA SER A 131 -4.25 7.36 22.77
C SER A 131 -4.14 6.30 23.87
N GLU A 132 -4.80 5.18 23.68
CA GLU A 132 -4.68 4.00 24.55
C GLU A 132 -3.93 2.91 23.80
N LYS A 133 -2.94 2.32 24.48
CA LYS A 133 -2.11 1.22 23.97
C LYS A 133 -2.06 0.12 24.99
N TYR A 134 -2.23 -1.09 24.53
CA TYR A 134 -2.13 -2.28 25.35
C TYR A 134 -0.98 -3.14 24.84
N LEU A 135 -0.19 -3.70 25.74
CA LEU A 135 0.82 -4.69 25.43
C LEU A 135 0.18 -6.07 25.60
N VAL A 136 0.23 -6.86 24.56
CA VAL A 136 -0.30 -8.23 24.54
C VAL A 136 0.78 -9.13 23.97
N ASP A 137 0.92 -10.35 24.50
CA ASP A 137 1.87 -11.32 23.98
C ASP A 137 1.57 -11.65 22.51
N SER A 138 2.66 -11.83 21.73
CA SER A 138 2.56 -12.08 20.28
C SER A 138 2.21 -13.54 19.99
N ASN A 139 1.07 -13.99 20.50
CA ASN A 139 0.49 -15.29 20.18
C ASN A 139 -1.05 -15.18 20.02
N PRO A 140 -1.68 -16.04 19.20
CA PRO A 140 -3.12 -15.96 18.90
C PRO A 140 -4.00 -16.12 20.15
N GLU A 141 -3.63 -16.95 21.11
CA GLU A 141 -4.38 -17.23 22.33
C GLU A 141 -4.47 -16.00 23.23
N ALA A 142 -3.33 -15.33 23.46
CA ALA A 142 -3.27 -14.11 24.27
C ALA A 142 -4.05 -12.97 23.61
N ILE A 143 -3.94 -12.82 22.27
CA ILE A 143 -4.68 -11.81 21.52
C ILE A 143 -6.19 -12.07 21.61
N ARG A 144 -6.63 -13.32 21.45
CA ARG A 144 -8.03 -13.71 21.58
C ARG A 144 -8.56 -13.40 22.98
N ALA A 145 -7.87 -13.85 24.02
CA ALA A 145 -8.25 -13.62 25.42
C ALA A 145 -8.39 -12.12 25.72
N PHE A 146 -7.44 -11.31 25.24
CA PHE A 146 -7.50 -9.86 25.40
C PHE A 146 -8.73 -9.24 24.70
N ILE A 147 -9.05 -9.67 23.46
CA ILE A 147 -10.22 -9.18 22.74
C ILE A 147 -11.50 -9.57 23.49
N GLU A 148 -11.63 -10.82 23.94
CA GLU A 148 -12.80 -11.33 24.68
C GLU A 148 -13.00 -10.56 26.00
N GLU A 149 -11.95 -10.22 26.71
CA GLU A 149 -12.00 -9.39 27.93
C GLU A 149 -12.51 -7.96 27.63
N LYS A 150 -12.16 -7.38 26.47
CA LYS A 150 -12.52 -6.00 26.13
C LYS A 150 -13.91 -5.82 25.52
N ILE A 151 -14.53 -6.90 25.05
CA ILE A 151 -15.87 -6.88 24.46
C ILE A 151 -16.96 -7.06 25.56
N GLN A 152 -16.61 -7.61 26.72
CA GLN A 152 -17.50 -7.70 27.88
C GLN A 152 -17.70 -6.33 28.55
#